data_071338649e7760d74633ed9d694fce1a
#
_entry.id   071338649e7760d74633ed9d694fce1a
#
_cell.length_a   1.000
_cell.length_b   1.000
_cell.length_c   1.000
_cell.angle_alpha   90.00
_cell.angle_beta   90.00
_cell.angle_gamma   90.00
#
_symmetry.space_group_name_H-M   'P 1'
#
loop_
_entity.id
_entity.type
_entity.pdbx_description
1 polymer ?
#
loop_
_entity_poly.entity_id
_entity_poly.type
_entity_poly.pdbx_seq_one_letter_code
_entity_poly.pdbx_strand_id
1 'polypeptide(L)'
;MLRWLSLGLALLPSLLLSQDKIESLQQVQLLSQDECVIVQINAEWNMSANIDLSKLKNCAIFNASIDEPNYGVIIATEWKVKSVPTIIMFEYGKEIRRFEAGLSFKLDKDTILKQINNQIDDIQLRKFR
;
A
#
# COMPACT_ATOMS: atom_id res chain seq x y z
N MET A 1 -13.22 19.00 32.64
CA MET A 1 -13.48 17.57 32.54
C MET A 1 -14.08 17.13 31.25
N LEU A 2 -15.13 17.74 30.83
CA LEU A 2 -15.86 17.31 29.67
C LEU A 2 -15.14 17.56 28.36
N ARG A 3 -14.23 18.47 28.35
CA ARG A 3 -13.55 18.86 27.14
C ARG A 3 -12.68 17.77 26.55
N TRP A 4 -12.31 16.82 27.33
CA TRP A 4 -11.47 15.76 26.80
C TRP A 4 -12.21 14.90 25.80
N LEU A 5 -13.46 14.74 26.02
CA LEU A 5 -14.27 13.94 25.14
C LEU A 5 -14.29 14.51 23.74
N SER A 6 -14.40 15.81 23.64
CA SER A 6 -14.41 16.43 22.32
C SER A 6 -13.08 16.25 21.61
N LEU A 7 -12.01 16.26 22.35
CA LEU A 7 -10.71 16.08 21.75
C LEU A 7 -10.56 14.70 21.15
N GLY A 8 -11.01 13.69 21.87
CA GLY A 8 -10.95 12.35 21.36
C GLY A 8 -11.72 12.20 20.06
N LEU A 9 -12.88 12.80 20.01
CA LEU A 9 -13.72 12.71 18.82
C LEU A 9 -13.11 13.42 17.63
N ALA A 10 -12.42 14.50 17.87
CA ALA A 10 -11.85 15.27 16.79
C ALA A 10 -10.78 14.53 16.03
N LEU A 11 -10.17 13.55 16.65
CA LEU A 11 -9.09 12.81 16.01
C LEU A 11 -9.58 11.71 15.07
N LEU A 12 -10.75 11.21 15.30
CA LEU A 12 -11.23 10.06 14.56
C LEU A 12 -11.41 10.27 13.06
N PRO A 13 -12.00 11.36 12.64
CA PRO A 13 -12.28 11.52 11.20
C PRO A 13 -11.04 11.50 10.32
N SER A 14 -9.92 11.96 10.85
CA SER A 14 -8.72 12.04 10.04
C SER A 14 -8.16 10.67 9.70
N LEU A 15 -8.61 9.64 10.37
CA LEU A 15 -8.12 8.30 10.11
C LEU A 15 -8.78 7.64 8.92
N LEU A 16 -9.79 8.27 8.36
CA LEU A 16 -10.58 7.66 7.31
C LEU A 16 -10.04 7.91 5.92
N LEU A 17 -8.95 8.62 5.82
CA LEU A 17 -8.36 8.89 4.52
C LEU A 17 -7.77 7.61 3.95
N SER A 18 -8.10 7.33 2.69
CA SER A 18 -7.52 6.20 1.97
C SER A 18 -6.10 6.55 1.56
N GLN A 19 -5.32 5.66 1.10
CA GLN A 19 -3.98 5.86 0.58
C GLN A 19 -3.09 6.63 1.54
N ASP A 20 -2.93 6.09 2.71
CA ASP A 20 -2.04 6.66 3.70
C ASP A 20 -0.59 6.47 3.31
N LYS A 21 0.26 7.27 3.90
CA LYS A 21 1.69 7.06 3.77
C LYS A 21 2.12 5.97 4.73
N ILE A 22 3.05 5.17 4.27
CA ILE A 22 3.62 4.13 5.11
C ILE A 22 4.56 4.78 6.12
N GLU A 23 4.50 4.34 7.36
CA GLU A 23 5.36 4.88 8.41
C GLU A 23 6.46 3.92 8.80
N SER A 24 6.22 2.62 8.64
CA SER A 24 7.21 1.61 8.96
C SER A 24 6.84 0.29 8.31
N LEU A 25 7.83 -0.57 8.18
CA LEU A 25 7.59 -1.92 7.70
C LEU A 25 6.71 -2.70 8.65
N GLN A 26 6.88 -2.45 9.94
CA GLN A 26 6.10 -3.12 10.96
C GLN A 26 4.62 -2.79 10.86
N GLN A 27 4.30 -1.56 10.48
CA GLN A 27 2.91 -1.16 10.26
C GLN A 27 2.24 -2.07 9.23
N VAL A 28 2.90 -2.30 8.10
CA VAL A 28 2.37 -3.17 7.05
C VAL A 28 2.25 -4.60 7.55
N GLN A 29 3.27 -5.07 8.27
CA GLN A 29 3.29 -6.41 8.81
C GLN A 29 2.08 -6.65 9.73
N LEU A 30 1.83 -5.71 10.63
CA LEU A 30 0.74 -5.83 11.59
C LEU A 30 -0.64 -5.76 10.92
N LEU A 31 -0.82 -4.81 10.01
CA LEU A 31 -2.09 -4.67 9.33
C LEU A 31 -2.39 -5.88 8.45
N SER A 32 -1.39 -6.43 7.79
CA SER A 32 -1.60 -7.54 6.87
C SER A 32 -1.93 -8.85 7.57
N GLN A 33 -1.81 -8.91 8.90
CA GLN A 33 -2.28 -10.09 9.65
C GLN A 33 -3.78 -10.27 9.52
N ASP A 34 -4.52 -9.17 9.47
CA ASP A 34 -5.98 -9.20 9.50
C ASP A 34 -6.62 -8.84 8.16
N GLU A 35 -5.90 -8.16 7.29
CA GLU A 35 -6.48 -7.74 6.03
C GLU A 35 -5.42 -7.68 4.93
N CYS A 36 -5.89 -7.57 3.70
CA CYS A 36 -5.03 -7.35 2.55
C CYS A 36 -4.43 -5.95 2.62
N VAL A 37 -3.14 -5.83 2.33
CA VAL A 37 -2.46 -4.54 2.25
C VAL A 37 -1.77 -4.42 0.90
N ILE A 38 -1.94 -3.28 0.25
CA ILE A 38 -1.27 -2.99 -1.01
C ILE A 38 -0.40 -1.76 -0.81
N VAL A 39 0.86 -1.86 -1.18
CA VAL A 39 1.80 -0.75 -1.08
C VAL A 39 2.31 -0.42 -2.48
N GLN A 40 2.16 0.83 -2.88
CA GLN A 40 2.79 1.32 -4.11
C GLN A 40 4.02 2.14 -3.73
N ILE A 41 5.16 1.72 -4.24
CA ILE A 41 6.45 2.32 -3.93
C ILE A 41 6.96 3.02 -5.18
N ASN A 42 7.29 4.30 -5.06
CA ASN A 42 7.77 5.06 -6.19
C ASN A 42 8.86 6.04 -5.73
N ALA A 43 9.38 6.82 -6.66
CA ALA A 43 10.33 7.88 -6.38
C ALA A 43 9.66 9.20 -6.76
N GLU A 44 10.08 10.29 -6.12
CA GLU A 44 9.46 11.58 -6.39
C GLU A 44 9.60 12.00 -7.86
N TRP A 45 10.74 11.72 -8.47
CA TRP A 45 10.97 12.08 -9.86
C TRP A 45 10.08 11.28 -10.84
N ASN A 46 9.40 10.25 -10.34
CA ASN A 46 8.59 9.35 -11.17
C ASN A 46 7.12 9.34 -10.76
N MET A 47 6.67 10.30 -9.99
CA MET A 47 5.30 10.29 -9.43
C MET A 47 4.21 10.32 -10.50
N SER A 48 4.50 10.88 -11.67
CA SER A 48 3.51 10.88 -12.74
C SER A 48 3.18 9.47 -13.24
N ALA A 49 4.02 8.50 -12.95
CA ALA A 49 3.78 7.11 -13.32
C ALA A 49 3.00 6.32 -12.25
N ASN A 50 2.61 6.96 -11.14
CA ASN A 50 1.80 6.29 -10.13
C ASN A 50 0.46 5.85 -10.72
N ILE A 51 0.02 4.68 -10.27
CA ILE A 51 -1.31 4.19 -10.61
C ILE A 51 -2.26 4.62 -9.51
N ASP A 52 -3.44 5.11 -9.87
CA ASP A 52 -4.47 5.46 -8.91
C ASP A 52 -5.12 4.18 -8.40
N LEU A 53 -4.82 3.83 -7.15
CA LEU A 53 -5.33 2.63 -6.52
C LEU A 53 -6.55 2.90 -5.63
N SER A 54 -7.02 4.14 -5.60
CA SER A 54 -8.05 4.56 -4.65
C SER A 54 -9.39 3.86 -4.82
N LYS A 55 -9.66 3.31 -5.99
CA LYS A 55 -10.93 2.63 -6.25
C LYS A 55 -10.91 1.15 -5.89
N LEU A 56 -9.77 0.63 -5.53
CA LEU A 56 -9.68 -0.76 -5.09
C LEU A 56 -10.35 -0.92 -3.74
N LYS A 57 -11.03 -2.03 -3.54
CA LYS A 57 -11.76 -2.30 -2.30
C LYS A 57 -11.19 -3.52 -1.60
N ASN A 58 -11.48 -3.61 -0.32
CA ASN A 58 -11.14 -4.77 0.50
C ASN A 58 -9.66 -4.92 0.84
N CYS A 59 -8.87 -3.89 0.57
CA CYS A 59 -7.46 -3.86 0.94
C CYS A 59 -7.12 -2.47 1.45
N ALA A 60 -6.25 -2.38 2.42
CA ALA A 60 -5.68 -1.11 2.84
C ALA A 60 -4.60 -0.72 1.83
N ILE A 61 -4.54 0.55 1.47
CA ILE A 61 -3.62 1.02 0.43
C ILE A 61 -2.68 2.06 1.01
N PHE A 62 -1.40 1.84 0.80
CA PHE A 62 -0.35 2.75 1.23
C PHE A 62 0.52 3.17 0.07
N ASN A 63 1.04 4.39 0.16
CA ASN A 63 2.05 4.88 -0.75
C ASN A 63 3.36 5.06 -0.01
N ALA A 64 4.46 4.76 -0.66
CA ALA A 64 5.78 4.92 -0.08
C ALA A 64 6.71 5.54 -1.12
N SER A 65 7.66 6.33 -0.65
CA SER A 65 8.67 6.93 -1.51
C SER A 65 10.04 6.46 -1.09
N ILE A 66 10.85 6.03 -2.05
CA ILE A 66 12.24 5.66 -1.75
C ILE A 66 13.06 6.88 -1.39
N ASP A 67 12.54 8.07 -1.64
CA ASP A 67 13.20 9.34 -1.31
C ASP A 67 12.87 9.84 0.09
N GLU A 68 11.97 9.18 0.77
CA GLU A 68 11.61 9.56 2.12
C GLU A 68 12.81 9.38 3.06
N PRO A 69 13.25 10.45 3.75
CA PRO A 69 14.50 10.39 4.52
C PRO A 69 14.50 9.36 5.65
N ASN A 70 13.37 9.11 6.26
CA ASN A 70 13.30 8.25 7.45
C ASN A 70 13.20 6.78 7.14
N TYR A 71 12.48 6.40 6.08
CA TYR A 71 12.24 5.00 5.81
C TYR A 71 12.50 4.57 4.36
N GLY A 72 12.75 5.51 3.46
CA GLY A 72 12.85 5.17 2.03
C GLY A 72 13.89 4.10 1.74
N VAL A 73 15.10 4.26 2.25
CA VAL A 73 16.17 3.30 2.04
C VAL A 73 15.86 1.97 2.71
N ILE A 74 15.25 2.02 3.88
CA ILE A 74 14.90 0.82 4.63
C ILE A 74 13.89 0.00 3.83
N ILE A 75 12.85 0.64 3.32
CA ILE A 75 11.82 -0.03 2.51
C ILE A 75 12.45 -0.63 1.25
N ALA A 76 13.25 0.15 0.56
CA ALA A 76 13.87 -0.33 -0.68
C ALA A 76 14.75 -1.54 -0.42
N THR A 77 15.47 -1.53 0.69
CA THR A 77 16.38 -2.62 1.04
C THR A 77 15.64 -3.86 1.51
N GLU A 78 14.74 -3.69 2.48
CA GLU A 78 14.04 -4.82 3.09
C GLU A 78 13.10 -5.52 2.12
N TRP A 79 12.42 -4.77 1.29
CA TRP A 79 11.51 -5.35 0.33
C TRP A 79 12.15 -5.58 -1.04
N LYS A 80 13.46 -5.33 -1.14
CA LYS A 80 14.23 -5.57 -2.36
C LYS A 80 13.59 -4.90 -3.57
N VAL A 81 13.29 -3.62 -3.43
CA VAL A 81 12.72 -2.82 -4.51
C VAL A 81 13.82 -2.48 -5.49
N LYS A 82 13.69 -2.95 -6.72
CA LYS A 82 14.72 -2.79 -7.74
C LYS A 82 14.36 -1.78 -8.82
N SER A 83 13.09 -1.45 -8.90
CA SER A 83 12.61 -0.49 -9.90
C SER A 83 11.39 0.23 -9.32
N VAL A 84 11.03 1.35 -9.92
CA VAL A 84 9.87 2.12 -9.51
C VAL A 84 9.00 2.43 -10.72
N PRO A 85 7.69 2.42 -10.57
CA PRO A 85 6.99 1.99 -9.37
C PRO A 85 7.01 0.48 -9.19
N THR A 86 6.89 0.06 -7.94
CA THR A 86 6.69 -1.34 -7.58
C THR A 86 5.44 -1.38 -6.70
N ILE A 87 4.54 -2.31 -7.00
CA ILE A 87 3.33 -2.49 -6.19
C ILE A 87 3.42 -3.88 -5.56
N ILE A 88 3.28 -3.93 -4.24
CA ILE A 88 3.37 -5.19 -3.49
C ILE A 88 2.08 -5.42 -2.73
N MET A 89 1.55 -6.62 -2.81
CA MET A 89 0.38 -7.04 -2.05
C MET A 89 0.81 -7.96 -0.93
N PHE A 90 0.27 -7.72 0.25
CA PHE A 90 0.56 -8.52 1.45
C PHE A 90 -0.72 -9.10 2.00
N GLU A 91 -0.60 -10.31 2.53
CA GLU A 91 -1.68 -10.98 3.27
C GLU A 91 -1.04 -11.89 4.30
N TYR A 92 -1.58 -11.89 5.52
CA TYR A 92 -1.05 -12.70 6.62
C TYR A 92 0.43 -12.45 6.89
N GLY A 93 0.83 -11.19 6.77
CA GLY A 93 2.19 -10.78 7.04
C GLY A 93 3.19 -11.15 5.96
N LYS A 94 2.72 -11.62 4.81
CA LYS A 94 3.59 -12.10 3.73
C LYS A 94 3.27 -11.41 2.42
N GLU A 95 4.30 -11.22 1.62
CA GLU A 95 4.13 -10.76 0.25
C GLU A 95 3.48 -11.89 -0.56
N ILE A 96 2.36 -11.58 -1.22
CA ILE A 96 1.67 -12.57 -2.04
C ILE A 96 1.76 -12.26 -3.53
N ARG A 97 2.00 -11.02 -3.88
CA ARG A 97 2.12 -10.64 -5.29
C ARG A 97 2.94 -9.36 -5.40
N ARG A 98 3.65 -9.24 -6.51
CA ARG A 98 4.48 -8.06 -6.76
C ARG A 98 4.42 -7.70 -8.25
N PHE A 99 4.35 -6.41 -8.54
CA PHE A 99 4.40 -5.89 -9.89
C PHE A 99 5.53 -4.88 -9.97
N GLU A 100 6.48 -5.12 -10.86
CA GLU A 100 7.67 -4.28 -10.98
C GLU A 100 7.74 -3.67 -12.37
N ALA A 101 8.01 -2.38 -12.43
CA ALA A 101 8.05 -1.65 -13.70
C ALA A 101 9.28 -1.96 -14.55
N GLY A 102 10.39 -2.31 -13.90
CA GLY A 102 11.64 -2.53 -14.61
C GLY A 102 12.21 -1.24 -15.16
N LEU A 103 12.91 -1.35 -16.27
CA LEU A 103 13.62 -0.21 -16.86
C LEU A 103 12.72 0.82 -17.51
N SER A 104 11.45 0.49 -17.72
CA SER A 104 10.52 1.46 -18.32
C SER A 104 10.02 2.50 -17.32
N PHE A 105 10.15 2.23 -16.02
CA PHE A 105 9.64 3.07 -14.95
C PHE A 105 8.14 3.33 -15.06
N LYS A 106 7.41 2.40 -15.68
CA LYS A 106 5.97 2.48 -15.87
C LYS A 106 5.36 1.09 -15.74
N LEU A 107 4.17 1.06 -15.17
CA LEU A 107 3.34 -0.13 -15.18
C LEU A 107 2.11 0.17 -16.03
N ASP A 108 1.63 -0.84 -16.76
CA ASP A 108 0.42 -0.66 -17.56
C ASP A 108 -0.79 -0.65 -16.63
N LYS A 109 -1.40 0.52 -16.48
CA LYS A 109 -2.46 0.75 -15.51
C LYS A 109 -3.59 -0.27 -15.61
N ASP A 110 -4.13 -0.45 -16.79
CA ASP A 110 -5.30 -1.31 -16.94
C ASP A 110 -4.98 -2.77 -16.64
N THR A 111 -3.85 -3.24 -17.12
CA THR A 111 -3.41 -4.61 -16.86
C THR A 111 -3.17 -4.84 -15.38
N ILE A 112 -2.48 -3.89 -14.72
CA ILE A 112 -2.16 -4.02 -13.31
C ILE A 112 -3.42 -4.00 -12.45
N LEU A 113 -4.32 -3.06 -12.70
CA LEU A 113 -5.55 -2.98 -11.93
C LEU A 113 -6.39 -4.24 -12.09
N LYS A 114 -6.43 -4.81 -13.29
CA LYS A 114 -7.15 -6.04 -13.52
C LYS A 114 -6.55 -7.19 -12.71
N GLN A 115 -5.24 -7.32 -12.74
CA GLN A 115 -4.56 -8.39 -12.00
C GLN A 115 -4.70 -8.22 -10.49
N ILE A 116 -4.64 -6.99 -10.00
CA ILE A 116 -4.85 -6.73 -8.58
C ILE A 116 -6.28 -7.11 -8.18
N ASN A 117 -7.27 -6.69 -8.97
CA ASN A 117 -8.66 -7.04 -8.68
C ASN A 117 -8.88 -8.54 -8.68
N ASN A 118 -8.26 -9.25 -9.61
CA ASN A 118 -8.35 -10.72 -9.63
C ASN A 118 -7.76 -11.32 -8.36
N GLN A 119 -6.65 -10.78 -7.89
CA GLN A 119 -6.02 -11.25 -6.66
C GLN A 119 -6.90 -10.96 -5.45
N ILE A 120 -7.52 -9.78 -5.41
CA ILE A 120 -8.44 -9.42 -4.32
C ILE A 120 -9.64 -10.35 -4.32
N ASP A 121 -10.21 -10.63 -5.49
CA ASP A 121 -11.34 -11.54 -5.61
C ASP A 121 -10.96 -12.93 -5.08
N ASP A 122 -9.78 -13.40 -5.41
CA ASP A 122 -9.30 -14.69 -4.93
C ASP A 122 -9.19 -14.71 -3.41
N ILE A 123 -8.67 -13.64 -2.82
CA ILE A 123 -8.59 -13.51 -1.37
C ILE A 123 -9.98 -13.56 -0.75
N GLN A 124 -10.93 -12.82 -1.31
CA GLN A 124 -12.28 -12.77 -0.78
C GLN A 124 -12.97 -14.14 -0.87
N LEU A 125 -12.79 -14.84 -1.97
CA LEU A 125 -13.37 -16.17 -2.13
C LEU A 125 -12.84 -17.15 -1.10
N ARG A 126 -11.55 -17.07 -0.79
CA ARG A 126 -10.97 -17.96 0.21
C ARG A 126 -11.56 -17.75 1.60
N LYS A 127 -12.00 -16.54 1.89
CA LYS A 127 -12.58 -16.23 3.19
C LYS A 127 -13.95 -16.88 3.41
N PHE A 128 -14.59 -17.30 2.37
CA PHE A 128 -15.91 -17.97 2.48
C PHE A 128 -15.80 -19.48 2.58
N ARG A 129 -14.59 -20.00 2.59
CA ARG A 129 -14.37 -21.44 2.74
C ARG A 129 -14.05 -21.89 4.20
#